data_0921be2978d0e00ef5bb437ce4f2448e
#
_entry.id   0921be2978d0e00ef5bb437ce4f2448e
#
_cell.length_a   1.000
_cell.length_b   1.000
_cell.length_c   1.000
_cell.angle_alpha   90.00
_cell.angle_beta   90.00
_cell.angle_gamma   90.00
#
_symmetry.space_group_name_H-M   'P 1'
#
loop_
_entity.id
_entity.type
_entity.pdbx_description
1 polymer ?
#
loop_
_entity_poly.entity_id
_entity_poly.type
_entity_poly.pdbx_seq_one_letter_code
_entity_poly.pdbx_strand_id
1 'polypeptide(L)'
;QRNIRPNNILVSKEGIVKIIDFGFGKNISSTEDYGKSITLNWEYALPDEFNNSIYDFRTEIYFVGKLFERIIQRNNLHTIFKYNNILHKMITPYYETRISSFYAIFREITSKNATFIRFSNNEKQIYGNIADLFMSVCSSIEYSTKYIDNIEVITKRLEQLVQKSLLEELVQNNCSFIECFITAPYRYKKAPIIPVENMIVFIDWWKNLSDEHKIIVLNNLWERFDTIKRIVKDDLPF
;
A
#
# COMPACT_ATOMS: atom_id res chain seq x y z
N GLN A 1 -3.68 1.66 -12.31
CA GLN A 1 -4.87 1.92 -13.15
C GLN A 1 -4.51 2.92 -14.24
N ARG A 2 -4.59 2.59 -15.51
CA ARG A 2 -4.09 3.43 -16.62
C ARG A 2 -5.10 4.45 -17.16
N ASN A 3 -6.20 4.73 -16.46
CA ASN A 3 -7.29 5.58 -16.92
C ASN A 3 -7.85 6.46 -15.79
N ILE A 4 -6.94 7.14 -15.07
CA ILE A 4 -7.33 8.08 -14.02
C ILE A 4 -7.66 9.41 -14.66
N ARG A 5 -8.95 9.75 -14.73
CA ARG A 5 -9.50 11.00 -15.27
C ARG A 5 -10.72 11.44 -14.46
N PRO A 6 -11.11 12.73 -14.53
CA PRO A 6 -12.22 13.26 -13.72
C PRO A 6 -13.49 12.43 -13.80
N ASN A 7 -13.85 11.93 -15.00
CA ASN A 7 -15.07 11.17 -15.21
C ASN A 7 -15.07 9.79 -14.52
N ASN A 8 -13.90 9.29 -14.11
CA ASN A 8 -13.73 8.00 -13.44
C ASN A 8 -13.55 8.15 -11.93
N ILE A 9 -13.70 9.36 -11.39
CA ILE A 9 -13.60 9.67 -9.97
C ILE A 9 -14.91 10.25 -9.50
N LEU A 10 -15.55 9.57 -8.57
CA LEU A 10 -16.77 10.03 -7.92
C LEU A 10 -16.43 10.46 -6.49
N VAL A 11 -17.03 11.55 -6.04
CA VAL A 11 -16.90 12.01 -4.66
C VAL A 11 -18.31 12.09 -4.06
N SER A 12 -18.53 11.38 -2.94
CA SER A 12 -19.80 11.45 -2.22
C SER A 12 -19.95 12.80 -1.50
N LYS A 13 -21.16 13.08 -1.00
CA LYS A 13 -21.42 14.30 -0.19
C LYS A 13 -20.59 14.35 1.09
N GLU A 14 -20.22 13.19 1.61
CA GLU A 14 -19.37 13.00 2.81
C GLU A 14 -17.87 13.09 2.48
N GLY A 15 -17.49 13.35 1.23
CA GLY A 15 -16.10 13.46 0.79
C GLY A 15 -15.44 12.12 0.47
N ILE A 16 -16.19 11.01 0.44
CA ILE A 16 -15.64 9.69 0.10
C ILE A 16 -15.36 9.62 -1.40
N VAL A 17 -14.09 9.36 -1.74
CA VAL A 17 -13.64 9.20 -3.13
C VAL A 17 -13.81 7.75 -3.58
N LYS A 18 -14.45 7.53 -4.73
CA LYS A 18 -14.55 6.24 -5.40
C LYS A 18 -14.01 6.34 -6.81
N ILE A 19 -13.12 5.42 -7.16
CA ILE A 19 -12.63 5.28 -8.52
C ILE A 19 -13.47 4.23 -9.22
N ILE A 20 -13.93 4.53 -10.43
CA ILE A 20 -14.74 3.63 -11.28
C ILE A 20 -13.99 3.35 -12.59
N ASP A 21 -14.52 2.43 -13.38
CA ASP A 21 -13.97 2.04 -14.70
C ASP A 21 -12.55 1.47 -14.61
N PHE A 22 -12.44 0.25 -14.10
CA PHE A 22 -11.20 -0.52 -14.03
C PHE A 22 -10.91 -1.33 -15.31
N GLY A 23 -11.72 -1.18 -16.37
CA GLY A 23 -11.62 -1.99 -17.60
C GLY A 23 -10.27 -1.91 -18.31
N PHE A 24 -9.48 -0.85 -18.05
CA PHE A 24 -8.13 -0.67 -18.57
C PHE A 24 -7.02 -0.95 -17.54
N GLY A 25 -7.39 -1.43 -16.36
CA GLY A 25 -6.44 -1.86 -15.34
C GLY A 25 -5.67 -3.09 -15.82
N LYS A 26 -4.33 -3.03 -15.84
CA LYS A 26 -3.47 -4.15 -16.24
C LYS A 26 -2.42 -4.46 -15.22
N ASN A 27 -1.95 -5.70 -15.26
CA ASN A 27 -0.80 -6.13 -14.49
C ASN A 27 0.47 -5.43 -15.03
N ILE A 28 1.29 -4.86 -14.17
CA ILE A 28 2.49 -4.07 -14.51
C ILE A 28 3.53 -4.90 -15.26
N SER A 29 3.40 -6.22 -15.29
CA SER A 29 4.39 -7.16 -15.82
C SER A 29 4.37 -7.40 -17.33
N SER A 30 3.44 -6.80 -18.12
CA SER A 30 3.42 -7.01 -19.58
C SER A 30 3.75 -5.74 -20.35
N THR A 31 4.83 -5.80 -21.14
CA THR A 31 5.27 -4.72 -22.07
C THR A 31 4.36 -4.60 -23.30
N GLU A 32 3.55 -5.61 -23.61
CA GLU A 32 2.73 -5.70 -24.83
C GLU A 32 1.62 -4.65 -24.94
N ASP A 33 1.24 -4.01 -23.86
CA ASP A 33 0.11 -3.08 -23.78
C ASP A 33 0.49 -1.60 -23.61
N TYR A 34 1.77 -1.27 -23.76
CA TYR A 34 2.28 0.07 -23.57
C TYR A 34 1.60 1.10 -24.49
N GLY A 35 1.43 0.78 -25.77
CA GLY A 35 0.80 1.68 -26.76
C GLY A 35 -0.63 2.10 -26.39
N LYS A 36 -1.42 1.24 -25.75
CA LYS A 36 -2.76 1.58 -25.28
C LYS A 36 -2.75 2.55 -24.10
N SER A 37 -1.70 2.52 -23.27
CA SER A 37 -1.56 3.44 -22.14
C SER A 37 -1.32 4.88 -22.57
N ILE A 38 -0.61 5.10 -23.66
CA ILE A 38 -0.37 6.42 -24.25
C ILE A 38 -1.71 7.03 -24.71
N THR A 39 -2.54 6.23 -25.37
CA THR A 39 -3.85 6.69 -25.88
C THR A 39 -4.79 7.15 -24.76
N LEU A 40 -4.73 6.53 -23.58
CA LEU A 40 -5.62 6.86 -22.45
C LEU A 40 -5.22 8.16 -21.71
N ASN A 41 -3.96 8.55 -21.80
CA ASN A 41 -3.40 9.71 -21.10
C ASN A 41 -2.99 10.86 -22.04
N TRP A 42 -3.46 10.86 -23.28
CA TRP A 42 -3.11 11.84 -24.32
C TRP A 42 -3.37 13.30 -23.98
N GLU A 43 -4.24 13.57 -23.01
CA GLU A 43 -4.56 14.93 -22.58
C GLU A 43 -3.44 15.63 -21.80
N TYR A 44 -2.42 14.89 -21.37
CA TYR A 44 -1.31 15.41 -20.57
C TYR A 44 0.01 15.27 -21.31
N ALA A 45 0.96 16.17 -21.04
CA ALA A 45 2.34 15.99 -21.49
C ALA A 45 2.87 14.65 -20.93
N LEU A 46 3.55 13.88 -21.77
CA LEU A 46 4.10 12.58 -21.39
C LEU A 46 5.38 12.78 -20.57
N PRO A 47 5.59 12.00 -19.51
CA PRO A 47 6.82 12.05 -18.74
C PRO A 47 7.96 11.33 -19.47
N ASP A 48 9.21 11.62 -19.09
CA ASP A 48 10.41 11.20 -19.82
C ASP A 48 10.55 9.69 -19.99
N GLU A 49 10.12 8.90 -19.00
CA GLU A 49 10.18 7.45 -19.04
C GLU A 49 9.33 6.80 -20.13
N PHE A 50 8.36 7.53 -20.69
CA PHE A 50 7.59 7.06 -21.84
C PHE A 50 8.48 6.84 -23.08
N ASN A 51 9.58 7.55 -23.23
CA ASN A 51 10.55 7.33 -24.30
C ASN A 51 11.22 5.96 -24.19
N ASN A 52 11.26 5.38 -22.97
CA ASN A 52 11.83 4.07 -22.68
C ASN A 52 10.76 2.97 -22.51
N SER A 53 9.51 3.25 -22.88
CA SER A 53 8.38 2.32 -22.75
C SER A 53 8.13 1.86 -21.30
N ILE A 54 8.39 2.70 -20.31
CA ILE A 54 8.18 2.41 -18.89
C ILE A 54 6.82 2.97 -18.45
N TYR A 55 6.04 2.13 -17.78
CA TYR A 55 4.80 2.54 -17.11
C TYR A 55 4.66 1.77 -15.79
N ASP A 56 4.94 2.44 -14.69
CA ASP A 56 4.90 1.90 -13.34
C ASP A 56 4.15 2.81 -12.36
N PHE A 57 4.33 2.60 -11.06
CA PHE A 57 3.71 3.43 -10.03
C PHE A 57 4.14 4.88 -10.05
N ARG A 58 5.40 5.20 -10.39
CA ARG A 58 5.87 6.59 -10.53
C ARG A 58 5.22 7.28 -11.71
N THR A 59 5.01 6.55 -12.79
CA THR A 59 4.27 7.04 -13.97
C THR A 59 2.81 7.32 -13.63
N GLU A 60 2.17 6.42 -12.86
CA GLU A 60 0.81 6.61 -12.37
C GLU A 60 0.69 7.84 -11.45
N ILE A 61 1.67 8.07 -10.57
CA ILE A 61 1.77 9.26 -9.73
C ILE A 61 1.83 10.53 -10.56
N TYR A 62 2.60 10.54 -11.64
CA TYR A 62 2.68 11.68 -12.54
C TYR A 62 1.30 12.06 -13.11
N PHE A 63 0.57 11.08 -13.64
CA PHE A 63 -0.76 11.34 -14.22
C PHE A 63 -1.80 11.73 -13.16
N VAL A 64 -1.74 11.17 -11.97
CA VAL A 64 -2.56 11.63 -10.83
C VAL A 64 -2.21 13.08 -10.48
N GLY A 65 -0.93 13.41 -10.43
CA GLY A 65 -0.48 14.79 -10.21
C GLY A 65 -0.99 15.75 -11.27
N LYS A 66 -0.91 15.38 -12.56
CA LYS A 66 -1.43 16.19 -13.68
C LYS A 66 -2.95 16.38 -13.62
N LEU A 67 -3.69 15.37 -13.16
CA LEU A 67 -5.11 15.49 -12.89
C LEU A 67 -5.39 16.56 -11.83
N PHE A 68 -4.68 16.54 -10.70
CA PHE A 68 -4.83 17.54 -9.64
C PHE A 68 -4.42 18.94 -10.12
N GLU A 69 -3.31 19.07 -10.82
CA GLU A 69 -2.86 20.33 -11.42
C GLU A 69 -3.98 20.94 -12.27
N ARG A 70 -4.59 20.15 -13.16
CA ARG A 70 -5.70 20.58 -14.02
C ARG A 70 -6.93 21.01 -13.23
N ILE A 71 -7.31 20.27 -12.19
CA ILE A 71 -8.45 20.61 -11.32
C ILE A 71 -8.18 21.94 -10.61
N ILE A 72 -6.99 22.13 -10.06
CA ILE A 72 -6.57 23.34 -9.36
C ILE A 72 -6.61 24.54 -10.31
N GLN A 73 -6.04 24.39 -11.51
CA GLN A 73 -6.01 25.46 -12.53
C GLN A 73 -7.43 25.84 -12.98
N ARG A 74 -8.27 24.86 -13.32
CA ARG A 74 -9.63 25.12 -13.82
C ARG A 74 -10.55 25.80 -12.82
N ASN A 75 -10.31 25.57 -11.52
CA ASN A 75 -11.13 26.10 -10.44
C ASN A 75 -10.45 27.23 -9.66
N ASN A 76 -9.30 27.74 -10.12
CA ASN A 76 -8.53 28.80 -9.45
C ASN A 76 -8.20 28.50 -7.97
N LEU A 77 -7.86 27.24 -7.65
CA LEU A 77 -7.64 26.79 -6.28
C LEU A 77 -6.20 26.95 -5.80
N HIS A 78 -5.30 27.60 -6.55
CA HIS A 78 -3.87 27.71 -6.25
C HIS A 78 -3.57 28.29 -4.87
N THR A 79 -4.36 29.23 -4.39
CA THR A 79 -4.14 29.93 -3.11
C THR A 79 -4.58 29.11 -1.91
N ILE A 80 -5.53 28.19 -2.08
CA ILE A 80 -6.12 27.40 -1.00
C ILE A 80 -5.61 25.96 -0.96
N PHE A 81 -4.99 25.48 -2.03
CA PHE A 81 -4.48 24.12 -2.10
C PHE A 81 -3.19 23.98 -1.27
N LYS A 82 -3.28 23.24 -0.18
CA LYS A 82 -2.21 23.16 0.85
C LYS A 82 -1.00 22.31 0.45
N TYR A 83 -1.13 21.44 -0.57
CA TYR A 83 -0.13 20.42 -0.90
C TYR A 83 0.64 20.72 -2.19
N ASN A 84 0.82 22.00 -2.54
CA ASN A 84 1.54 22.42 -3.75
C ASN A 84 2.94 21.78 -3.86
N ASN A 85 3.70 21.69 -2.77
CA ASN A 85 5.03 21.08 -2.77
C ASN A 85 4.99 19.59 -3.13
N ILE A 86 3.96 18.87 -2.67
CA ILE A 86 3.78 17.45 -3.00
C ILE A 86 3.38 17.32 -4.46
N LEU A 87 2.45 18.17 -4.92
CA LEU A 87 2.04 18.20 -6.31
C LEU A 87 3.22 18.41 -7.25
N HIS A 88 4.11 19.36 -6.96
CA HIS A 88 5.33 19.57 -7.74
C HIS A 88 6.22 18.33 -7.82
N LYS A 89 6.39 17.59 -6.70
CA LYS A 89 7.13 16.33 -6.68
C LYS A 89 6.45 15.22 -7.48
N MET A 90 5.12 15.23 -7.57
CA MET A 90 4.36 14.26 -8.36
C MET A 90 4.49 14.51 -9.86
N ILE A 91 4.43 15.79 -10.30
CA ILE A 91 4.41 16.16 -11.72
C ILE A 91 5.79 16.42 -12.31
N THR A 92 6.87 16.18 -11.56
CA THR A 92 8.24 16.27 -12.06
C THR A 92 8.40 15.35 -13.28
N PRO A 93 8.81 15.87 -14.46
CA PRO A 93 8.96 15.06 -15.66
C PRO A 93 10.04 14.00 -15.53
N TYR A 94 11.13 14.30 -14.79
CA TYR A 94 12.27 13.42 -14.60
C TYR A 94 11.93 12.28 -13.64
N TYR A 95 11.96 11.05 -14.14
CA TYR A 95 11.58 9.85 -13.40
C TYR A 95 12.32 9.68 -12.07
N GLU A 96 13.66 9.87 -12.06
CA GLU A 96 14.48 9.62 -10.87
C GLU A 96 14.24 10.59 -9.73
N THR A 97 13.83 11.82 -10.02
CA THR A 97 13.59 12.86 -9.02
C THR A 97 12.12 12.93 -8.57
N ARG A 98 11.24 12.20 -9.27
CA ARG A 98 9.83 12.12 -8.92
C ARG A 98 9.62 11.34 -7.62
N ILE A 99 8.65 11.75 -6.82
CA ILE A 99 8.25 11.01 -5.62
C ILE A 99 7.96 9.54 -5.95
N SER A 100 8.52 8.61 -5.15
CA SER A 100 8.69 7.21 -5.55
C SER A 100 7.43 6.35 -5.40
N SER A 101 6.49 6.72 -4.53
CA SER A 101 5.31 5.91 -4.25
C SER A 101 4.13 6.73 -3.74
N PHE A 102 2.91 6.20 -3.88
CA PHE A 102 1.73 6.78 -3.24
C PHE A 102 1.85 6.80 -1.71
N TYR A 103 2.59 5.85 -1.16
CA TYR A 103 2.91 5.85 0.25
C TYR A 103 3.80 7.04 0.67
N ALA A 104 4.81 7.38 -0.13
CA ALA A 104 5.63 8.58 0.13
C ALA A 104 4.79 9.86 0.09
N ILE A 105 3.81 9.94 -0.83
CA ILE A 105 2.83 11.03 -0.89
C ILE A 105 2.00 11.07 0.39
N PHE A 106 1.43 9.93 0.78
CA PHE A 106 0.65 9.82 2.00
C PHE A 106 1.44 10.24 3.23
N ARG A 107 2.68 9.78 3.37
CA ARG A 107 3.59 10.20 4.44
C ARG A 107 3.80 11.72 4.48
N GLU A 108 4.04 12.35 3.33
CA GLU A 108 4.23 13.81 3.29
C GLU A 108 2.95 14.58 3.65
N ILE A 109 1.79 14.09 3.24
CA ILE A 109 0.49 14.67 3.60
C ILE A 109 0.25 14.55 5.10
N THR A 110 0.44 13.35 5.64
CA THR A 110 0.18 13.05 7.05
C THR A 110 1.26 13.61 7.97
N SER A 111 2.53 13.68 7.56
CA SER A 111 3.59 14.24 8.39
C SER A 111 3.40 15.72 8.67
N LYS A 112 2.82 16.49 7.76
CA LYS A 112 2.45 17.89 8.01
C LYS A 112 1.28 18.04 8.99
N ASN A 113 0.40 17.04 9.04
CA ASN A 113 -0.69 16.94 10.02
C ASN A 113 -0.30 16.07 11.24
N ALA A 114 0.66 15.15 11.06
CA ALA A 114 1.15 14.18 12.04
C ALA A 114 2.22 14.75 12.99
N THR A 115 2.32 16.06 13.10
CA THR A 115 3.14 16.69 14.15
C THR A 115 2.73 16.21 15.56
N PHE A 116 1.62 15.46 15.65
CA PHE A 116 1.04 14.97 16.90
C PHE A 116 0.85 13.46 17.02
N ILE A 117 0.99 12.67 15.92
CA ILE A 117 0.89 11.21 16.03
C ILE A 117 2.25 10.66 16.43
N ARG A 118 2.39 10.31 17.71
CA ARG A 118 3.60 9.71 18.28
C ARG A 118 3.27 8.35 18.86
N PHE A 119 4.02 7.35 18.47
CA PHE A 119 4.01 6.06 19.16
C PHE A 119 5.07 6.07 20.26
N SER A 120 4.68 5.60 21.44
CA SER A 120 5.60 5.36 22.56
C SER A 120 6.62 4.27 22.22
N ASN A 121 7.67 4.14 23.02
CA ASN A 121 8.65 3.07 22.81
C ASN A 121 8.04 1.68 22.99
N ASN A 122 7.09 1.52 23.92
CA ASN A 122 6.37 0.27 24.09
C ASN A 122 5.54 -0.09 22.86
N GLU A 123 4.79 0.85 22.27
CA GLU A 123 4.01 0.61 21.05
C GLU A 123 4.90 0.26 19.85
N LYS A 124 6.06 0.93 19.73
CA LYS A 124 7.06 0.58 18.72
C LYS A 124 7.61 -0.83 18.89
N GLN A 125 7.77 -1.27 20.14
CA GLN A 125 8.20 -2.63 20.46
C GLN A 125 7.11 -3.65 20.12
N ILE A 126 5.86 -3.40 20.47
CA ILE A 126 4.72 -4.26 20.11
C ILE A 126 4.64 -4.43 18.59
N TYR A 127 4.69 -3.32 17.85
CA TYR A 127 4.74 -3.32 16.39
C TYR A 127 5.94 -4.11 15.87
N GLY A 128 7.15 -3.83 16.40
CA GLY A 128 8.40 -4.46 15.99
C GLY A 128 8.35 -5.97 16.12
N ASN A 129 7.87 -6.48 17.25
CA ASN A 129 7.73 -7.91 17.49
C ASN A 129 6.89 -8.60 16.41
N ILE A 130 5.74 -8.03 16.03
CA ILE A 130 4.86 -8.60 15.00
C ILE A 130 5.49 -8.50 13.60
N ALA A 131 6.09 -7.37 13.29
CA ALA A 131 6.75 -7.18 12.01
C ALA A 131 7.95 -8.15 11.82
N ASP A 132 8.75 -8.35 12.86
CA ASP A 132 9.89 -9.28 12.84
C ASP A 132 9.42 -10.74 12.76
N LEU A 133 8.35 -11.11 13.47
CA LEU A 133 7.71 -12.42 13.33
C LEU A 133 7.22 -12.65 11.91
N PHE A 134 6.54 -11.70 11.29
CA PHE A 134 6.10 -11.82 9.90
C PHE A 134 7.28 -12.06 8.97
N MET A 135 8.34 -11.24 9.08
CA MET A 135 9.56 -11.39 8.28
C MET A 135 10.27 -12.74 8.52
N SER A 136 10.16 -13.30 9.73
CA SER A 136 10.75 -14.58 10.07
C SER A 136 10.02 -15.78 9.48
N VAL A 137 8.69 -15.69 9.32
CA VAL A 137 7.86 -16.79 8.83
C VAL A 137 7.59 -16.72 7.33
N CYS A 138 7.42 -15.54 6.75
CA CYS A 138 7.16 -15.35 5.32
C CYS A 138 8.49 -15.23 4.56
N SER A 139 8.88 -16.27 3.83
CA SER A 139 10.19 -16.34 3.18
C SER A 139 10.22 -15.73 1.77
N SER A 140 9.11 -15.76 1.04
CA SER A 140 8.96 -15.11 -0.25
C SER A 140 7.48 -14.92 -0.60
N ILE A 141 7.21 -13.93 -1.44
CA ILE A 141 5.88 -13.63 -1.97
C ILE A 141 5.96 -13.52 -3.49
N GLU A 142 4.85 -13.78 -4.19
CA GLU A 142 4.79 -13.56 -5.63
C GLU A 142 4.42 -12.12 -5.95
N TYR A 143 4.67 -11.68 -7.20
CA TYR A 143 4.24 -10.37 -7.67
C TYR A 143 2.72 -10.17 -7.65
N SER A 144 1.95 -11.26 -7.71
CA SER A 144 0.49 -11.27 -7.65
C SER A 144 -0.07 -11.13 -6.23
N THR A 145 0.74 -11.33 -5.19
CA THR A 145 0.35 -11.20 -3.78
C THR A 145 -0.12 -9.78 -3.47
N LYS A 146 -1.27 -9.66 -2.85
CA LYS A 146 -1.88 -8.36 -2.47
C LYS A 146 -1.82 -8.17 -0.97
N TYR A 147 -1.56 -6.94 -0.55
CA TYR A 147 -1.70 -6.52 0.85
C TYR A 147 -3.17 -6.28 1.17
N ILE A 148 -3.58 -6.68 2.36
CA ILE A 148 -4.95 -6.46 2.84
C ILE A 148 -4.98 -5.11 3.54
N ASP A 149 -5.75 -4.16 3.00
CA ASP A 149 -5.87 -2.79 3.48
C ASP A 149 -7.14 -2.55 4.33
N ASN A 150 -8.07 -3.51 4.33
CA ASN A 150 -9.29 -3.41 5.09
C ASN A 150 -9.06 -3.71 6.57
N ILE A 151 -9.10 -2.67 7.41
CA ILE A 151 -8.86 -2.72 8.86
C ILE A 151 -9.81 -3.70 9.57
N GLU A 152 -11.08 -3.75 9.19
CA GLU A 152 -12.07 -4.64 9.82
C GLU A 152 -11.76 -6.12 9.53
N VAL A 153 -11.36 -6.41 8.28
CA VAL A 153 -10.96 -7.76 7.86
C VAL A 153 -9.73 -8.22 8.63
N ILE A 154 -8.71 -7.35 8.74
CA ILE A 154 -7.48 -7.64 9.50
C ILE A 154 -7.82 -7.89 10.97
N THR A 155 -8.59 -7.00 11.59
CA THR A 155 -8.99 -7.13 12.99
C THR A 155 -9.71 -8.45 13.25
N LYS A 156 -10.70 -8.79 12.43
CA LYS A 156 -11.45 -10.03 12.55
C LYS A 156 -10.56 -11.28 12.42
N ARG A 157 -9.62 -11.27 11.46
CA ARG A 157 -8.70 -12.40 11.25
C ARG A 157 -7.74 -12.57 12.42
N LEU A 158 -7.21 -11.47 12.95
CA LEU A 158 -6.36 -11.48 14.15
C LEU A 158 -7.11 -12.02 15.38
N GLU A 159 -8.35 -11.59 15.60
CA GLU A 159 -9.21 -12.11 16.68
C GLU A 159 -9.44 -13.61 16.54
N GLN A 160 -9.78 -14.06 15.35
CA GLN A 160 -9.98 -15.49 15.08
C GLN A 160 -8.71 -16.30 15.30
N LEU A 161 -7.54 -15.76 14.92
CA LEU A 161 -6.26 -16.40 15.14
C LEU A 161 -5.98 -16.59 16.64
N VAL A 162 -6.14 -15.51 17.42
CA VAL A 162 -5.95 -15.57 18.89
C VAL A 162 -6.94 -16.55 19.51
N GLN A 163 -8.23 -16.48 19.18
CA GLN A 163 -9.23 -17.40 19.74
C GLN A 163 -8.92 -18.87 19.50
N LYS A 164 -8.41 -19.22 18.30
CA LYS A 164 -8.03 -20.60 17.95
C LYS A 164 -6.75 -21.07 18.63
N SER A 165 -5.98 -20.18 19.21
CA SER A 165 -4.67 -20.44 19.78
C SER A 165 -4.60 -20.26 21.30
N LEU A 166 -5.71 -19.95 21.98
CA LEU A 166 -5.73 -19.57 23.41
C LEU A 166 -5.17 -20.64 24.37
N LEU A 167 -5.15 -21.89 23.98
CA LEU A 167 -4.63 -22.99 24.80
C LEU A 167 -3.20 -23.41 24.37
N GLU A 168 -2.61 -22.69 23.46
CA GLU A 168 -1.31 -23.02 22.88
C GLU A 168 -0.28 -21.94 23.24
N GLU A 169 0.98 -22.33 23.35
CA GLU A 169 2.09 -21.40 23.51
C GLU A 169 2.47 -20.72 22.19
N LEU A 170 2.32 -21.47 21.08
CA LEU A 170 2.64 -21.01 19.73
C LEU A 170 1.44 -21.14 18.81
N VAL A 171 1.31 -20.22 17.86
CA VAL A 171 0.35 -20.33 16.76
C VAL A 171 0.73 -21.56 15.92
N GLN A 172 -0.15 -22.55 15.83
CA GLN A 172 0.13 -23.83 15.21
C GLN A 172 0.26 -23.76 13.70
N ASN A 173 -0.38 -22.77 13.06
CA ASN A 173 -0.34 -22.57 11.62
C ASN A 173 0.10 -21.13 11.28
N ASN A 174 1.37 -20.95 10.92
CA ASN A 174 1.92 -19.66 10.51
C ASN A 174 1.20 -19.06 9.30
N CYS A 175 0.60 -19.89 8.43
CA CYS A 175 -0.21 -19.44 7.31
C CYS A 175 -1.37 -18.55 7.77
N SER A 176 -2.07 -18.94 8.84
CA SER A 176 -3.18 -18.16 9.38
C SER A 176 -2.77 -16.77 9.88
N PHE A 177 -1.53 -16.62 10.36
CA PHE A 177 -0.97 -15.32 10.72
C PHE A 177 -0.65 -14.47 9.48
N ILE A 178 0.01 -15.06 8.48
CA ILE A 178 0.37 -14.39 7.23
C ILE A 178 -0.89 -13.87 6.53
N GLU A 179 -1.95 -14.69 6.50
CA GLU A 179 -3.23 -14.36 5.87
C GLU A 179 -4.01 -13.25 6.57
N CYS A 180 -3.61 -12.84 7.77
CA CYS A 180 -4.16 -11.62 8.36
C CYS A 180 -3.80 -10.38 7.55
N PHE A 181 -2.65 -10.37 6.85
CA PHE A 181 -2.06 -9.17 6.24
C PHE A 181 -1.92 -9.25 4.72
N ILE A 182 -1.73 -10.44 4.15
CA ILE A 182 -1.54 -10.61 2.70
C ILE A 182 -2.39 -11.75 2.14
N THR A 183 -2.62 -11.72 0.83
CA THR A 183 -3.24 -12.84 0.09
C THR A 183 -2.16 -13.81 -0.41
N ALA A 184 -2.52 -15.07 -0.66
CA ALA A 184 -1.68 -15.99 -1.43
C ALA A 184 -1.45 -15.45 -2.87
N PRO A 185 -0.37 -15.86 -3.58
CA PRO A 185 0.60 -16.89 -3.18
C PRO A 185 1.82 -16.37 -2.41
N TYR A 186 2.32 -17.18 -1.49
CA TYR A 186 3.55 -16.91 -0.72
C TYR A 186 4.18 -18.24 -0.28
N ARG A 187 5.48 -18.20 0.11
CA ARG A 187 6.18 -19.29 0.77
C ARG A 187 6.45 -18.95 2.23
N TYR A 188 6.34 -19.93 3.10
CA TYR A 188 6.48 -19.72 4.54
C TYR A 188 7.12 -20.90 5.27
N LYS A 189 7.65 -20.65 6.47
CA LYS A 189 8.15 -21.69 7.37
C LYS A 189 6.98 -22.42 8.04
N LYS A 190 6.97 -23.75 7.95
CA LYS A 190 5.90 -24.58 8.55
C LYS A 190 6.01 -24.73 10.07
N ALA A 191 7.26 -24.76 10.60
CA ALA A 191 7.48 -24.92 12.04
C ALA A 191 6.84 -23.76 12.83
N PRO A 192 5.99 -24.04 13.83
CA PRO A 192 5.41 -23.00 14.68
C PRO A 192 6.50 -22.21 15.40
N ILE A 193 6.47 -20.88 15.27
CA ILE A 193 7.46 -19.99 15.91
C ILE A 193 6.85 -18.69 16.42
N ILE A 194 5.54 -18.51 16.25
CA ILE A 194 4.84 -17.26 16.61
C ILE A 194 4.25 -17.45 18.02
N PRO A 195 4.76 -16.75 19.06
CA PRO A 195 4.19 -16.81 20.39
C PRO A 195 2.76 -16.23 20.40
N VAL A 196 1.82 -16.97 20.99
CA VAL A 196 0.42 -16.53 21.12
C VAL A 196 0.34 -15.27 21.97
N GLU A 197 1.17 -15.15 23.00
CA GLU A 197 1.24 -13.94 23.83
C GLU A 197 1.54 -12.68 23.02
N ASN A 198 2.47 -12.75 22.03
CA ASN A 198 2.75 -11.62 21.17
C ASN A 198 1.53 -11.21 20.33
N MET A 199 0.72 -12.19 19.93
CA MET A 199 -0.52 -11.95 19.20
C MET A 199 -1.58 -11.30 20.08
N ILE A 200 -1.71 -11.73 21.33
CA ILE A 200 -2.65 -11.16 22.32
C ILE A 200 -2.26 -9.70 22.58
N VAL A 201 -1.01 -9.43 22.91
CA VAL A 201 -0.51 -8.08 23.17
C VAL A 201 -0.72 -7.17 21.94
N PHE A 202 -0.45 -7.69 20.74
CA PHE A 202 -0.64 -6.91 19.51
C PHE A 202 -2.10 -6.59 19.24
N ILE A 203 -3.01 -7.56 19.38
CA ILE A 203 -4.42 -7.31 19.06
C ILE A 203 -5.07 -6.38 20.10
N ASP A 204 -4.71 -6.49 21.36
CA ASP A 204 -5.18 -5.57 22.40
C ASP A 204 -4.73 -4.15 22.11
N TRP A 205 -3.48 -3.95 21.76
CA TRP A 205 -2.97 -2.64 21.32
C TRP A 205 -3.69 -2.16 20.05
N TRP A 206 -3.76 -3.01 19.00
CA TRP A 206 -4.37 -2.70 17.71
C TRP A 206 -5.83 -2.23 17.86
N LYS A 207 -6.62 -2.88 18.69
CA LYS A 207 -8.04 -2.53 18.92
C LYS A 207 -8.20 -1.15 19.57
N ASN A 208 -7.24 -0.72 20.37
CA ASN A 208 -7.25 0.57 21.03
C ASN A 208 -6.71 1.72 20.16
N LEU A 209 -6.16 1.45 18.98
CA LEU A 209 -5.71 2.47 18.05
C LEU A 209 -6.88 3.12 17.30
N SER A 210 -6.77 4.42 17.01
CA SER A 210 -7.64 5.04 16.00
C SER A 210 -7.34 4.47 14.60
N ASP A 211 -8.27 4.63 13.66
CA ASP A 211 -8.07 4.14 12.29
C ASP A 211 -6.87 4.82 11.61
N GLU A 212 -6.59 6.09 11.92
CA GLU A 212 -5.40 6.78 11.44
C GLU A 212 -4.11 6.12 11.94
N HIS A 213 -4.05 5.74 13.22
CA HIS A 213 -2.91 5.01 13.77
C HIS A 213 -2.77 3.63 13.14
N LYS A 214 -3.89 2.89 12.94
CA LYS A 214 -3.89 1.59 12.26
C LYS A 214 -3.36 1.67 10.85
N ILE A 215 -3.74 2.70 10.09
CA ILE A 215 -3.22 2.95 8.75
C ILE A 215 -1.70 3.16 8.78
N ILE A 216 -1.17 3.92 9.75
CA ILE A 216 0.28 4.11 9.90
C ILE A 216 0.97 2.78 10.19
N VAL A 217 0.41 1.95 11.06
CA VAL A 217 0.96 0.61 11.37
C VAL A 217 0.99 -0.26 10.12
N LEU A 218 -0.11 -0.34 9.37
CA LEU A 218 -0.18 -1.11 8.13
C LEU A 218 0.84 -0.63 7.10
N ASN A 219 0.94 0.67 6.89
CA ASN A 219 1.91 1.23 5.95
C ASN A 219 3.35 0.88 6.31
N ASN A 220 3.69 0.88 7.61
CA ASN A 220 5.02 0.46 8.05
C ASN A 220 5.24 -1.05 7.89
N LEU A 221 4.20 -1.88 8.07
CA LEU A 221 4.25 -3.31 7.76
C LEU A 221 4.49 -3.54 6.27
N TRP A 222 3.78 -2.83 5.39
CA TRP A 222 3.94 -2.96 3.94
C TRP A 222 5.33 -2.56 3.46
N GLU A 223 5.93 -1.50 4.02
CA GLU A 223 7.34 -1.15 3.76
C GLU A 223 8.28 -2.33 4.07
N ARG A 224 8.05 -3.05 5.19
CA ARG A 224 8.80 -4.25 5.50
C ARG A 224 8.49 -5.39 4.53
N PHE A 225 7.22 -5.60 4.16
CA PHE A 225 6.83 -6.65 3.22
C PHE A 225 7.40 -6.41 1.82
N ASP A 226 7.61 -5.17 1.42
CA ASP A 226 8.28 -4.83 0.17
C ASP A 226 9.75 -5.25 0.13
N THR A 227 10.37 -5.52 1.27
CA THR A 227 11.72 -6.10 1.36
C THR A 227 11.75 -7.63 1.25
N ILE A 228 10.59 -8.30 1.30
CA ILE A 228 10.50 -9.76 1.13
C ILE A 228 10.82 -10.12 -0.32
N LYS A 229 11.60 -11.19 -0.49
CA LYS A 229 11.98 -11.69 -1.82
C LYS A 229 10.73 -11.93 -2.68
N ARG A 230 10.69 -11.31 -3.86
CA ARG A 230 9.67 -11.57 -4.88
C ARG A 230 10.11 -12.73 -5.78
N ILE A 231 9.17 -13.63 -6.08
CA ILE A 231 9.39 -14.76 -7.00
C ILE A 231 8.36 -14.73 -8.12
N VAL A 232 8.76 -15.20 -9.29
CA VAL A 232 7.86 -15.46 -10.42
C VAL A 232 7.30 -16.87 -10.28
N LYS A 233 6.11 -17.14 -10.80
CA LYS A 233 5.42 -18.42 -10.70
C LYS A 233 6.22 -19.61 -11.28
N ASP A 234 7.13 -19.34 -12.22
CA ASP A 234 7.93 -20.36 -12.92
C ASP A 234 9.21 -20.79 -12.18
N ASP A 235 9.55 -20.12 -11.06
CA ASP A 235 10.69 -20.49 -10.20
C ASP A 235 10.37 -21.63 -9.22
N LEU A 236 9.32 -22.39 -9.44
CA LEU A 236 8.98 -23.55 -8.63
C LEU A 236 9.81 -24.75 -9.12
N PRO A 237 10.74 -25.30 -8.34
CA PRO A 237 11.22 -26.64 -8.60
C PRO A 237 10.03 -27.61 -8.45
N PHE A 238 9.79 -28.44 -9.44
CA PHE A 238 8.78 -29.49 -9.46
C PHE A 238 8.77 -30.34 -8.20
#